data_22272567169fdca2c7f347db31a0d138
#
_entry.id   22272567169fdca2c7f347db31a0d138
#
_cell.length_a   1.000
_cell.length_b   1.000
_cell.length_c   1.000
_cell.angle_alpha   90.00
_cell.angle_beta   90.00
_cell.angle_gamma   90.00
#
_symmetry.space_group_name_H-M   'P 1'
#
loop_
_entity.id
_entity.type
_entity.pdbx_description
1 polymer ?
#
loop_
_entity_poly.entity_id
_entity_poly.type
_entity_poly.pdbx_seq_one_letter_code
_entity_poly.pdbx_strand_id
1 'polypeptide(L)'
;MKSKILGMLLSGAVGFFPLFTASAAEGEPGFQSLFNGQNLTGWDGNPQLWSVKDGAIHGQTTAEHPAKGNTFLIWTNGVTADFELRASYKITPNNDKGFANSGFQYRSKILDSTNWVVGGYQGDFEAGANYSGILYEERMTRGIMATRGQKVVWDKDCQKQVTGAVGDSAEIQAAIKKEDWNEYVIIAKGNHLQHFINGKPTVDVTDECEAKAAKSGVLALQIHAGQPMTVEFKNIRIKPL
;
A
#
# COMPACT_ATOMS: atom_id res chain seq x y z
N MET A 1 -56.69 -57.84 34.38
CA MET A 1 -56.43 -56.41 34.10
C MET A 1 -54.95 -56.35 33.63
N LYS A 2 -54.71 -56.18 32.33
CA LYS A 2 -53.36 -56.17 31.69
C LYS A 2 -52.96 -54.70 31.41
N SER A 3 -51.94 -54.23 32.15
CA SER A 3 -51.34 -52.90 31.89
C SER A 3 -50.38 -52.98 30.72
N LYS A 4 -50.55 -52.14 29.70
CA LYS A 4 -49.65 -51.97 28.59
C LYS A 4 -48.70 -50.81 28.89
N ILE A 5 -47.40 -51.10 28.97
CA ILE A 5 -46.35 -50.06 29.05
C ILE A 5 -46.00 -49.67 27.61
N LEU A 6 -46.16 -48.38 27.30
CA LEU A 6 -45.81 -47.77 26.00
C LEU A 6 -44.37 -47.23 26.09
N GLY A 7 -43.44 -47.90 25.40
CA GLY A 7 -42.07 -47.43 25.29
C GLY A 7 -41.93 -46.30 24.29
N MET A 8 -41.39 -45.16 24.71
CA MET A 8 -41.12 -44.01 23.89
C MET A 8 -39.68 -44.06 23.39
N LEU A 9 -39.48 -44.31 22.11
CA LEU A 9 -38.17 -44.25 21.44
C LEU A 9 -37.83 -42.79 21.15
N LEU A 10 -36.81 -42.23 21.83
CA LEU A 10 -36.20 -40.96 21.45
C LEU A 10 -35.22 -41.24 20.29
N SER A 11 -35.56 -40.72 19.13
CA SER A 11 -34.69 -40.66 17.98
C SER A 11 -33.81 -39.41 18.07
N GLY A 12 -32.53 -39.56 18.43
CA GLY A 12 -31.55 -38.50 18.44
C GLY A 12 -31.09 -38.20 17.02
N ALA A 13 -31.48 -37.06 16.46
CA ALA A 13 -30.92 -36.56 15.19
C ALA A 13 -29.52 -35.96 15.46
N VAL A 14 -28.48 -36.67 15.03
CA VAL A 14 -27.11 -36.14 14.99
C VAL A 14 -27.03 -35.14 13.81
N GLY A 15 -27.07 -33.86 14.15
CA GLY A 15 -26.86 -32.80 13.15
C GLY A 15 -25.41 -32.79 12.68
N PHE A 16 -25.21 -33.17 11.42
CA PHE A 16 -23.93 -32.98 10.73
C PHE A 16 -23.80 -31.48 10.39
N PHE A 17 -22.98 -30.75 11.14
CA PHE A 17 -22.52 -29.42 10.72
C PHE A 17 -21.39 -29.61 9.71
N PRO A 18 -21.51 -29.11 8.47
CA PRO A 18 -20.39 -29.10 7.56
C PRO A 18 -19.33 -28.13 8.11
N LEU A 19 -18.14 -28.65 8.41
CA LEU A 19 -16.95 -27.85 8.59
C LEU A 19 -16.66 -27.16 7.25
N PHE A 20 -16.99 -25.88 7.14
CA PHE A 20 -16.45 -25.03 6.11
C PHE A 20 -14.96 -24.86 6.40
N THR A 21 -14.11 -25.66 5.79
CA THR A 21 -12.70 -25.36 5.63
C THR A 21 -12.65 -24.10 4.75
N ALA A 22 -12.28 -22.96 5.33
CA ALA A 22 -11.93 -21.78 4.56
C ALA A 22 -10.77 -22.20 3.64
N SER A 23 -11.08 -22.41 2.36
CA SER A 23 -10.07 -22.53 1.32
C SER A 23 -9.27 -21.23 1.34
N ALA A 24 -7.98 -21.32 1.68
CA ALA A 24 -7.06 -20.23 1.38
C ALA A 24 -7.22 -19.96 -0.11
N ALA A 25 -7.64 -18.76 -0.47
CA ALA A 25 -7.74 -18.35 -1.87
C ALA A 25 -6.36 -18.62 -2.50
N GLU A 26 -6.32 -19.48 -3.52
CA GLU A 26 -5.09 -19.72 -4.28
C GLU A 26 -4.59 -18.37 -4.75
N GLY A 27 -3.37 -17.99 -4.33
CA GLY A 27 -2.80 -16.70 -4.63
C GLY A 27 -2.68 -16.50 -6.14
N GLU A 28 -2.83 -15.28 -6.60
CA GLU A 28 -2.63 -14.89 -8.01
C GLU A 28 -1.28 -15.46 -8.52
N PRO A 29 -1.22 -16.18 -9.65
CA PRO A 29 -0.01 -16.86 -10.10
C PRO A 29 1.20 -15.94 -10.17
N GLY A 30 2.31 -16.35 -9.55
CA GLY A 30 3.57 -15.61 -9.49
C GLY A 30 3.60 -14.49 -8.43
N PHE A 31 2.50 -14.20 -7.74
CA PHE A 31 2.51 -13.26 -6.62
C PHE A 31 2.81 -13.94 -5.29
N GLN A 32 3.63 -13.28 -4.48
CA GLN A 32 3.91 -13.62 -3.10
C GLN A 32 3.24 -12.59 -2.19
N SER A 33 2.49 -13.05 -1.17
CA SER A 33 1.97 -12.16 -0.13
C SER A 33 3.10 -11.64 0.75
N LEU A 34 3.10 -10.35 1.04
CA LEU A 34 4.06 -9.70 1.94
C LEU A 34 3.48 -9.47 3.34
N PHE A 35 2.18 -9.71 3.53
CA PHE A 35 1.49 -9.55 4.80
C PHE A 35 0.58 -10.74 5.07
N ASN A 36 0.66 -11.30 6.29
CA ASN A 36 -0.07 -12.50 6.67
C ASN A 36 -1.49 -12.24 7.22
N GLY A 37 -1.92 -10.97 7.31
CA GLY A 37 -3.22 -10.58 7.87
C GLY A 37 -3.32 -10.65 9.38
N GLN A 38 -2.27 -11.02 10.11
CA GLN A 38 -2.35 -11.30 11.56
C GLN A 38 -1.38 -10.46 12.39
N ASN A 39 -0.15 -10.26 11.92
CA ASN A 39 0.88 -9.53 12.65
C ASN A 39 1.90 -8.89 11.70
N LEU A 40 2.79 -8.07 12.25
CA LEU A 40 3.82 -7.35 11.50
C LEU A 40 5.12 -8.16 11.31
N THR A 41 5.09 -9.48 11.37
CA THR A 41 6.27 -10.31 11.08
C THR A 41 6.78 -10.01 9.66
N GLY A 42 8.06 -9.69 9.55
CA GLY A 42 8.69 -9.28 8.29
C GLY A 42 8.55 -7.78 7.98
N TRP A 43 8.06 -7.00 8.95
CA TRP A 43 7.97 -5.55 8.87
C TRP A 43 8.58 -4.91 10.11
N ASP A 44 9.25 -3.77 9.95
CA ASP A 44 9.87 -2.98 11.03
C ASP A 44 9.42 -1.51 10.92
N GLY A 45 8.90 -0.97 12.03
CA GLY A 45 8.38 0.38 12.12
C GLY A 45 8.08 0.77 13.56
N ASN A 46 7.79 2.03 13.81
CA ASN A 46 7.48 2.52 15.16
C ASN A 46 6.26 1.80 15.75
N PRO A 47 6.40 0.98 16.82
CA PRO A 47 5.30 0.20 17.39
C PRO A 47 4.22 1.04 18.08
N GLN A 48 4.46 2.34 18.31
CA GLN A 48 3.44 3.26 18.81
C GLN A 48 2.51 3.75 17.70
N LEU A 49 2.92 3.64 16.44
CA LEU A 49 2.17 4.13 15.29
C LEU A 49 1.62 3.00 14.41
N TRP A 50 2.27 1.82 14.42
CA TRP A 50 1.91 0.70 13.55
C TRP A 50 1.40 -0.50 14.35
N SER A 51 0.31 -1.09 13.87
CA SER A 51 -0.33 -2.28 14.46
C SER A 51 -1.03 -3.09 13.36
N VAL A 52 -1.71 -4.16 13.76
CA VAL A 52 -2.64 -4.89 12.88
C VAL A 52 -4.04 -4.80 13.48
N LYS A 53 -5.01 -4.45 12.65
CA LYS A 53 -6.42 -4.36 13.03
C LYS A 53 -7.30 -4.85 11.89
N ASP A 54 -8.28 -5.70 12.20
CA ASP A 54 -9.26 -6.23 11.25
C ASP A 54 -8.63 -6.84 9.98
N GLY A 55 -7.49 -7.54 10.14
CA GLY A 55 -6.77 -8.17 9.03
C GLY A 55 -6.01 -7.20 8.13
N ALA A 56 -5.82 -5.94 8.54
CA ALA A 56 -5.05 -4.93 7.83
C ALA A 56 -3.87 -4.41 8.68
N ILE A 57 -2.78 -4.04 8.04
CA ILE A 57 -1.76 -3.17 8.64
C ILE A 57 -2.45 -1.82 8.90
N HIS A 58 -2.37 -1.35 10.14
CA HIS A 58 -3.01 -0.14 10.62
C HIS A 58 -1.95 0.83 11.10
N GLY A 59 -1.80 1.95 10.42
CA GLY A 59 -0.96 3.07 10.79
C GLY A 59 -1.81 4.24 11.29
N GLN A 60 -1.52 4.77 12.47
CA GLN A 60 -2.31 5.86 13.07
C GLN A 60 -1.43 6.86 13.77
N THR A 61 -1.75 8.15 13.61
CA THR A 61 -1.29 9.23 14.48
C THR A 61 -2.46 9.85 15.21
N THR A 62 -2.20 10.32 16.43
CA THR A 62 -3.15 11.08 17.26
C THR A 62 -2.47 12.34 17.78
N ALA A 63 -3.20 13.18 18.50
CA ALA A 63 -2.62 14.35 19.17
C ALA A 63 -1.59 13.94 20.24
N GLU A 64 -1.81 12.81 20.91
CA GLU A 64 -0.93 12.26 21.95
C GLU A 64 0.28 11.50 21.36
N HIS A 65 0.09 10.90 20.18
CA HIS A 65 1.11 10.13 19.47
C HIS A 65 1.31 10.65 18.03
N PRO A 66 1.88 11.86 17.87
CA PRO A 66 2.13 12.43 16.55
C PRO A 66 3.36 11.80 15.90
N ALA A 67 3.39 11.75 14.58
CA ALA A 67 4.62 11.54 13.84
C ALA A 67 5.43 12.86 13.79
N LYS A 68 6.64 12.86 14.36
CA LYS A 68 7.53 14.04 14.36
C LYS A 68 8.10 14.39 12.99
N GLY A 69 8.10 13.43 12.09
CA GLY A 69 8.55 13.50 10.70
C GLY A 69 7.93 12.35 9.93
N ASN A 70 8.04 12.33 8.60
CA ASN A 70 7.63 11.16 7.82
C ASN A 70 8.39 9.94 8.32
N THR A 71 7.65 8.89 8.68
CA THR A 71 8.17 7.63 9.20
C THR A 71 7.52 6.46 8.49
N PHE A 72 8.16 5.30 8.50
CA PHE A 72 7.79 4.22 7.61
C PHE A 72 7.72 2.88 8.33
N LEU A 73 6.86 2.00 7.84
CA LEU A 73 6.89 0.57 8.12
C LEU A 73 7.64 -0.10 6.99
N ILE A 74 8.85 -0.60 7.28
CA ILE A 74 9.81 -1.11 6.30
C ILE A 74 9.66 -2.63 6.19
N TRP A 75 9.50 -3.14 4.97
CA TRP A 75 9.54 -4.58 4.73
C TRP A 75 10.98 -5.09 4.80
N THR A 76 11.22 -6.06 5.69
CA THR A 76 12.58 -6.51 6.07
C THR A 76 13.01 -7.81 5.38
N ASN A 77 12.10 -8.50 4.67
CA ASN A 77 12.38 -9.81 4.08
C ASN A 77 13.02 -9.75 2.68
N GLY A 78 13.60 -8.61 2.31
CA GLY A 78 14.33 -8.48 1.06
C GLY A 78 14.36 -7.07 0.47
N VAL A 79 14.81 -7.00 -0.77
CA VAL A 79 14.82 -5.78 -1.59
C VAL A 79 14.02 -6.03 -2.86
N THR A 80 13.43 -4.98 -3.40
CA THR A 80 12.69 -5.02 -4.66
C THR A 80 13.57 -4.44 -5.77
N ALA A 81 13.64 -5.12 -6.93
CA ALA A 81 14.31 -4.65 -8.13
C ALA A 81 13.27 -4.44 -9.25
N ASP A 82 13.11 -5.41 -10.15
CA ASP A 82 12.02 -5.41 -11.13
C ASP A 82 10.84 -6.18 -10.55
N PHE A 83 9.68 -5.54 -10.47
CA PHE A 83 8.52 -6.13 -9.80
C PHE A 83 7.20 -5.51 -10.27
N GLU A 84 6.12 -6.24 -9.99
CA GLU A 84 4.75 -5.74 -9.91
C GLU A 84 4.27 -5.86 -8.46
N LEU A 85 3.95 -4.73 -7.82
CA LEU A 85 3.34 -4.65 -6.49
C LEU A 85 1.86 -4.36 -6.64
N ARG A 86 1.02 -5.08 -5.90
CA ARG A 86 -0.41 -4.79 -5.74
C ARG A 86 -0.75 -4.71 -4.27
N ALA A 87 -1.51 -3.72 -3.88
CA ALA A 87 -1.98 -3.56 -2.50
C ALA A 87 -3.30 -2.81 -2.46
N SER A 88 -4.11 -3.10 -1.46
CA SER A 88 -5.27 -2.28 -1.11
C SER A 88 -4.87 -1.28 -0.03
N TYR A 89 -5.29 -0.03 -0.17
CA TYR A 89 -5.11 1.01 0.84
C TYR A 89 -6.43 1.72 1.14
N LYS A 90 -6.54 2.22 2.37
CA LYS A 90 -7.59 3.14 2.80
C LYS A 90 -6.96 4.22 3.66
N ILE A 91 -7.33 5.49 3.47
CA ILE A 91 -6.79 6.62 4.20
C ILE A 91 -7.92 7.50 4.71
N THR A 92 -7.82 7.89 6.00
CA THR A 92 -8.84 8.66 6.69
C THR A 92 -8.19 9.83 7.44
N PRO A 93 -8.58 11.08 7.19
CA PRO A 93 -8.14 12.21 7.98
C PRO A 93 -8.90 12.23 9.31
N ASN A 94 -8.18 12.22 10.42
CA ASN A 94 -8.74 12.29 11.77
C ASN A 94 -8.64 13.71 12.33
N ASN A 95 -8.89 14.70 11.48
CA ASN A 95 -8.71 16.13 11.79
C ASN A 95 -9.64 17.01 10.94
N ASP A 96 -9.90 18.24 11.42
CA ASP A 96 -10.82 19.20 10.78
C ASP A 96 -10.28 19.79 9.46
N LYS A 97 -8.99 19.61 9.15
CA LYS A 97 -8.38 20.09 7.90
C LYS A 97 -8.59 19.14 6.74
N GLY A 98 -9.09 17.93 7.01
CA GLY A 98 -9.23 16.89 6.00
C GLY A 98 -7.88 16.38 5.44
N PHE A 99 -6.77 16.62 6.17
CA PHE A 99 -5.44 16.24 5.71
C PHE A 99 -5.04 14.85 6.20
N ALA A 100 -4.69 13.99 5.27
CA ALA A 100 -3.98 12.75 5.50
C ALA A 100 -3.20 12.41 4.23
N ASN A 101 -1.94 12.00 4.35
CA ASN A 101 -1.09 11.59 3.23
C ASN A 101 -0.29 10.34 3.61
N SER A 102 -0.04 9.50 2.63
CA SER A 102 0.72 8.29 2.75
C SER A 102 1.27 7.85 1.38
N GLY A 103 1.95 6.72 1.33
CA GLY A 103 2.48 6.20 0.07
C GLY A 103 3.15 4.85 0.21
N PHE A 104 3.39 4.23 -0.95
CA PHE A 104 4.20 3.03 -1.11
C PHE A 104 5.60 3.44 -1.54
N GLN A 105 6.58 3.32 -0.65
CA GLN A 105 7.99 3.48 -0.95
C GLN A 105 8.53 2.23 -1.63
N TYR A 106 9.31 2.38 -2.70
CA TYR A 106 9.94 1.27 -3.39
C TYR A 106 11.31 1.64 -3.94
N ARG A 107 12.18 0.65 -4.11
CA ARG A 107 13.59 0.86 -4.47
C ARG A 107 14.26 1.95 -3.63
N SER A 108 13.85 2.06 -2.37
CA SER A 108 14.26 3.11 -1.45
C SER A 108 15.47 2.71 -0.63
N LYS A 109 16.16 3.71 -0.07
CA LYS A 109 17.29 3.53 0.86
C LYS A 109 16.83 3.84 2.27
N ILE A 110 17.32 3.08 3.26
CA ILE A 110 17.17 3.42 4.67
C ILE A 110 18.14 4.56 4.97
N LEU A 111 17.63 5.72 5.38
CA LEU A 111 18.38 6.92 5.71
C LEU A 111 18.63 7.02 7.22
N ASP A 112 17.69 6.57 8.04
CA ASP A 112 17.76 6.50 9.48
C ASP A 112 16.97 5.28 9.98
N SER A 113 17.66 4.24 10.39
CA SER A 113 17.04 3.02 10.88
C SER A 113 16.41 3.18 12.27
N THR A 114 16.90 4.13 13.09
CA THR A 114 16.39 4.36 14.45
C THR A 114 15.01 5.02 14.43
N ASN A 115 14.77 5.90 13.44
CA ASN A 115 13.53 6.62 13.27
C ASN A 115 12.69 6.11 12.09
N TRP A 116 13.07 4.95 11.51
CA TRP A 116 12.41 4.34 10.35
C TRP A 116 12.20 5.33 9.21
N VAL A 117 13.27 6.01 8.80
CA VAL A 117 13.24 6.98 7.71
C VAL A 117 13.86 6.37 6.46
N VAL A 118 13.12 6.44 5.35
CA VAL A 118 13.60 6.00 4.04
C VAL A 118 13.53 7.14 3.03
N GLY A 119 14.26 7.01 1.92
CA GLY A 119 14.20 7.94 0.80
C GLY A 119 14.32 7.20 -0.52
N GLY A 120 13.59 7.66 -1.53
CA GLY A 120 13.50 7.04 -2.85
C GLY A 120 12.14 7.23 -3.49
N TYR A 121 11.79 6.40 -4.47
CA TYR A 121 10.52 6.48 -5.18
C TYR A 121 9.32 6.18 -4.28
N GLN A 122 8.26 6.97 -4.42
CA GLN A 122 7.00 6.82 -3.70
C GLN A 122 5.80 6.90 -4.65
N GLY A 123 4.97 5.86 -4.64
CA GLY A 123 3.61 5.95 -5.13
C GLY A 123 2.75 6.63 -4.08
N ASP A 124 2.49 7.91 -4.26
CA ASP A 124 1.85 8.78 -3.28
C ASP A 124 0.32 8.71 -3.36
N PHE A 125 -0.35 8.86 -2.23
CA PHE A 125 -1.80 9.03 -2.13
C PHE A 125 -2.19 9.80 -0.87
N GLU A 126 -3.33 10.48 -0.93
CA GLU A 126 -3.84 11.32 0.15
C GLU A 126 -5.37 11.26 0.26
N ALA A 127 -5.91 11.81 1.34
CA ALA A 127 -7.35 12.00 1.51
C ALA A 127 -7.91 13.16 0.65
N GLY A 128 -7.02 14.07 0.19
CA GLY A 128 -7.35 15.21 -0.67
C GLY A 128 -7.40 14.83 -2.16
N ALA A 129 -7.32 15.86 -3.00
CA ALA A 129 -7.47 15.71 -4.45
C ALA A 129 -6.20 15.96 -5.28
N ASN A 130 -5.06 16.26 -4.64
CA ASN A 130 -3.88 16.76 -5.35
C ASN A 130 -2.82 15.70 -5.62
N TYR A 131 -2.50 14.87 -4.60
CA TYR A 131 -1.30 14.03 -4.61
C TYR A 131 -1.56 12.55 -4.89
N SER A 132 -2.82 12.07 -4.83
CA SER A 132 -3.08 10.67 -5.12
C SER A 132 -2.69 10.28 -6.53
N GLY A 133 -1.82 9.26 -6.66
CA GLY A 133 -1.36 8.72 -7.94
C GLY A 133 -0.22 9.49 -8.59
N ILE A 134 0.48 10.38 -7.87
CA ILE A 134 1.74 10.97 -8.35
C ILE A 134 2.90 9.99 -8.11
N LEU A 135 4.00 10.16 -8.86
CA LEU A 135 5.30 9.63 -8.48
C LEU A 135 6.08 10.74 -7.77
N TYR A 136 6.41 10.48 -6.51
CA TYR A 136 7.22 11.37 -5.67
C TYR A 136 8.58 10.75 -5.39
N GLU A 137 9.57 11.55 -5.10
CA GLU A 137 10.88 11.11 -4.63
C GLU A 137 11.09 11.62 -3.19
N GLU A 138 10.81 10.76 -2.21
CA GLU A 138 10.88 11.10 -0.78
C GLU A 138 12.32 11.35 -0.35
N ARG A 139 12.55 12.47 0.34
CA ARG A 139 13.84 12.87 0.94
C ARG A 139 15.05 12.85 0.01
N MET A 140 14.81 12.92 -1.29
CA MET A 140 15.85 13.06 -2.30
C MET A 140 15.73 14.44 -2.98
N THR A 141 16.19 14.57 -4.21
CA THR A 141 16.38 15.91 -4.82
C THR A 141 15.33 16.32 -5.85
N ARG A 142 14.49 15.37 -6.32
CA ARG A 142 13.58 15.64 -7.44
C ARG A 142 12.13 15.95 -7.02
N GLY A 143 11.72 15.54 -5.81
CA GLY A 143 10.37 15.78 -5.31
C GLY A 143 9.29 15.15 -6.20
N ILE A 144 8.36 15.95 -6.74
CA ILE A 144 7.31 15.46 -7.64
C ILE A 144 7.92 15.12 -9.00
N MET A 145 8.16 13.84 -9.23
CA MET A 145 8.73 13.33 -10.48
C MET A 145 7.71 13.33 -11.63
N ALA A 146 6.46 12.99 -11.32
CA ALA A 146 5.34 13.09 -12.27
C ALA A 146 4.05 13.39 -11.51
N THR A 147 3.23 14.30 -12.01
CA THR A 147 1.87 14.54 -11.49
C THR A 147 0.89 13.55 -12.11
N ARG A 148 -0.23 13.30 -11.45
CA ARG A 148 -1.28 12.39 -11.93
C ARG A 148 -1.72 12.74 -13.37
N GLY A 149 -1.79 11.71 -14.20
CA GLY A 149 -2.14 11.80 -15.61
C GLY A 149 -0.95 11.97 -16.55
N GLN A 150 0.27 12.19 -16.04
CA GLN A 150 1.44 12.47 -16.87
C GLN A 150 2.19 11.22 -17.33
N LYS A 151 2.70 11.30 -18.58
CA LYS A 151 3.82 10.51 -19.06
C LYS A 151 5.07 11.38 -19.07
N VAL A 152 6.16 10.90 -18.42
CA VAL A 152 7.38 11.70 -18.15
C VAL A 152 8.63 10.90 -18.50
N VAL A 153 9.63 11.57 -19.05
CA VAL A 153 11.02 11.09 -19.13
C VAL A 153 11.89 12.00 -18.26
N TRP A 154 12.66 11.41 -17.35
CA TRP A 154 13.80 12.08 -16.73
C TRP A 154 15.01 11.71 -17.57
N ASP A 155 15.55 12.67 -18.33
CA ASP A 155 16.63 12.43 -19.27
C ASP A 155 17.98 12.19 -18.57
N LYS A 156 19.04 11.92 -19.36
CA LYS A 156 20.39 11.63 -18.85
C LYS A 156 21.01 12.79 -18.09
N ASP A 157 20.57 14.03 -18.37
CA ASP A 157 20.99 15.24 -17.65
C ASP A 157 20.11 15.50 -16.42
N CYS A 158 19.24 14.54 -16.08
CA CYS A 158 18.30 14.62 -14.95
C CYS A 158 17.31 15.79 -15.07
N GLN A 159 16.91 16.12 -16.29
CA GLN A 159 15.87 17.12 -16.57
C GLN A 159 14.54 16.42 -16.84
N LYS A 160 13.48 16.98 -16.26
CA LYS A 160 12.11 16.46 -16.41
C LYS A 160 11.50 16.86 -17.75
N GLN A 161 11.07 15.89 -18.53
CA GLN A 161 10.40 16.08 -19.82
C GLN A 161 8.99 15.48 -19.74
N VAL A 162 7.92 16.28 -19.82
CA VAL A 162 6.56 15.76 -19.98
C VAL A 162 6.35 15.40 -21.44
N THR A 163 6.22 14.10 -21.74
CA THR A 163 6.16 13.57 -23.11
C THR A 163 4.74 13.23 -23.56
N GLY A 164 3.77 13.27 -22.64
CA GLY A 164 2.38 12.96 -22.95
C GLY A 164 1.51 12.81 -21.70
N ALA A 165 0.35 12.20 -21.88
CA ALA A 165 -0.57 11.87 -20.82
C ALA A 165 -0.90 10.38 -20.83
N VAL A 166 -1.23 9.81 -19.65
CA VAL A 166 -1.77 8.46 -19.49
C VAL A 166 -3.28 8.47 -19.27
N GLY A 167 -3.85 9.64 -19.02
CA GLY A 167 -5.29 9.86 -18.81
C GLY A 167 -5.57 11.27 -18.29
N ASP A 168 -6.84 11.62 -18.25
CA ASP A 168 -7.27 12.88 -17.64
C ASP A 168 -7.16 12.81 -16.10
N SER A 169 -6.53 13.81 -15.48
CA SER A 169 -6.27 13.83 -14.04
C SER A 169 -7.56 13.88 -13.21
N ALA A 170 -8.61 14.56 -13.69
CA ALA A 170 -9.88 14.64 -12.97
C ALA A 170 -10.67 13.32 -13.07
N GLU A 171 -10.64 12.65 -14.22
CA GLU A 171 -11.25 11.32 -14.39
C GLU A 171 -10.55 10.26 -13.54
N ILE A 172 -9.20 10.32 -13.44
CA ILE A 172 -8.43 9.43 -12.56
C ILE A 172 -8.81 9.70 -11.10
N GLN A 173 -8.89 10.98 -10.68
CA GLN A 173 -9.31 11.35 -9.33
C GLN A 173 -10.73 10.87 -9.00
N ALA A 174 -11.64 10.99 -9.93
CA ALA A 174 -13.04 10.55 -9.75
C ALA A 174 -13.18 9.04 -9.53
N ALA A 175 -12.20 8.24 -9.96
CA ALA A 175 -12.17 6.80 -9.71
C ALA A 175 -11.64 6.43 -8.31
N ILE A 176 -11.06 7.38 -7.57
CA ILE A 176 -10.53 7.16 -6.21
C ILE A 176 -11.66 7.26 -5.20
N LYS A 177 -11.83 6.21 -4.40
CA LYS A 177 -12.88 6.13 -3.38
C LYS A 177 -12.40 6.83 -2.11
N LYS A 178 -13.10 7.88 -1.71
CA LYS A 178 -12.79 8.63 -0.50
C LYS A 178 -13.05 7.79 0.75
N GLU A 179 -12.07 7.72 1.65
CA GLU A 179 -12.15 7.00 2.93
C GLU A 179 -12.62 5.54 2.81
N ASP A 180 -12.37 4.92 1.65
CA ASP A 180 -12.70 3.53 1.35
C ASP A 180 -11.50 2.82 0.70
N TRP A 181 -11.60 1.51 0.52
CA TRP A 181 -10.55 0.68 -0.05
C TRP A 181 -10.34 0.96 -1.54
N ASN A 182 -9.10 1.30 -1.87
CA ASN A 182 -8.59 1.48 -3.23
C ASN A 182 -7.49 0.45 -3.50
N GLU A 183 -7.38 -0.03 -4.73
CA GLU A 183 -6.23 -0.82 -5.15
C GLU A 183 -5.17 0.09 -5.75
N TYR A 184 -3.92 -0.07 -5.30
CA TYR A 184 -2.74 0.56 -5.89
C TYR A 184 -1.87 -0.51 -6.55
N VAL A 185 -1.45 -0.28 -7.80
CA VAL A 185 -0.51 -1.13 -8.52
C VAL A 185 0.70 -0.33 -8.93
N ILE A 186 1.89 -0.87 -8.66
CA ILE A 186 3.17 -0.32 -9.11
C ILE A 186 3.88 -1.38 -9.95
N ILE A 187 4.24 -1.01 -11.18
CA ILE A 187 5.09 -1.82 -12.06
C ILE A 187 6.41 -1.07 -12.22
N ALA A 188 7.50 -1.67 -11.76
CA ALA A 188 8.85 -1.15 -11.90
C ALA A 188 9.69 -2.17 -12.66
N LYS A 189 10.09 -1.86 -13.91
CA LYS A 189 10.89 -2.74 -14.74
C LYS A 189 12.03 -1.95 -15.40
N GLY A 190 13.27 -2.31 -15.08
CA GLY A 190 14.42 -1.50 -15.46
C GLY A 190 14.28 -0.07 -14.95
N ASN A 191 14.29 0.90 -15.85
CA ASN A 191 14.07 2.32 -15.55
C ASN A 191 12.63 2.81 -15.82
N HIS A 192 11.69 1.91 -16.14
CA HIS A 192 10.31 2.22 -16.43
C HIS A 192 9.43 1.98 -15.21
N LEU A 193 8.71 3.01 -14.77
CA LEU A 193 7.91 3.06 -13.55
C LEU A 193 6.47 3.46 -13.92
N GLN A 194 5.51 2.59 -13.62
CA GLN A 194 4.11 2.82 -13.92
C GLN A 194 3.26 2.63 -12.65
N HIS A 195 2.34 3.56 -12.40
CA HIS A 195 1.40 3.45 -11.29
C HIS A 195 -0.04 3.42 -11.78
N PHE A 196 -0.87 2.69 -11.04
CA PHE A 196 -2.31 2.59 -11.31
C PHE A 196 -3.08 2.67 -9.98
N ILE A 197 -4.25 3.31 -10.00
CA ILE A 197 -5.22 3.28 -8.90
C ILE A 197 -6.56 2.82 -9.46
N ASN A 198 -7.15 1.79 -8.85
CA ASN A 198 -8.43 1.18 -9.28
C ASN A 198 -8.47 0.87 -10.79
N GLY A 199 -7.36 0.35 -11.32
CA GLY A 199 -7.18 0.01 -12.73
C GLY A 199 -6.95 1.20 -13.67
N LYS A 200 -6.99 2.45 -13.20
CA LYS A 200 -6.67 3.64 -14.00
C LYS A 200 -5.16 3.92 -13.93
N PRO A 201 -4.45 4.06 -15.05
CA PRO A 201 -3.07 4.51 -15.06
C PRO A 201 -2.99 5.92 -14.50
N THR A 202 -2.03 6.16 -13.58
CA THR A 202 -1.89 7.46 -12.93
C THR A 202 -0.63 8.18 -13.38
N VAL A 203 0.49 7.46 -13.56
CA VAL A 203 1.73 7.97 -14.15
C VAL A 203 2.43 6.89 -14.95
N ASP A 204 3.23 7.32 -15.94
CA ASP A 204 4.15 6.50 -16.72
C ASP A 204 5.48 7.26 -16.81
N VAL A 205 6.53 6.75 -16.15
CA VAL A 205 7.80 7.46 -16.02
C VAL A 205 8.96 6.59 -16.50
N THR A 206 9.77 7.12 -17.41
CA THR A 206 11.07 6.54 -17.77
C THR A 206 12.18 7.38 -17.13
N ASP A 207 12.96 6.76 -16.24
CA ASP A 207 14.04 7.45 -15.52
C ASP A 207 15.40 7.09 -16.10
N GLU A 208 15.90 7.92 -17.04
CA GLU A 208 17.21 7.77 -17.67
C GLU A 208 18.32 8.52 -16.90
N CYS A 209 17.98 9.20 -15.80
CA CYS A 209 18.94 9.91 -14.96
C CYS A 209 19.75 8.92 -14.11
N GLU A 210 20.75 8.27 -14.69
CA GLU A 210 21.55 7.22 -14.04
C GLU A 210 22.17 7.67 -12.70
N ALA A 211 22.47 8.96 -12.57
CA ALA A 211 23.05 9.52 -11.35
C ALA A 211 22.09 9.49 -10.14
N LYS A 212 20.76 9.39 -10.38
CA LYS A 212 19.74 9.45 -9.34
C LYS A 212 18.76 8.27 -9.39
N ALA A 213 18.64 7.56 -10.50
CA ALA A 213 17.74 6.45 -10.67
C ALA A 213 18.10 5.27 -9.74
N ALA A 214 17.12 4.74 -9.03
CA ALA A 214 17.29 3.56 -8.21
C ALA A 214 16.80 2.31 -8.97
N LYS A 215 17.66 1.27 -9.02
CA LYS A 215 17.33 -0.02 -9.67
C LYS A 215 16.82 -1.07 -8.69
N SER A 216 17.09 -0.89 -7.40
CA SER A 216 16.62 -1.78 -6.31
C SER A 216 16.65 -1.04 -4.98
N GLY A 217 15.96 -1.60 -3.99
CA GLY A 217 15.94 -1.06 -2.62
C GLY A 217 14.79 -1.63 -1.81
N VAL A 218 14.58 -1.07 -0.61
CA VAL A 218 13.53 -1.51 0.29
C VAL A 218 12.15 -1.06 -0.18
N LEU A 219 11.14 -1.83 0.24
CA LEU A 219 9.72 -1.47 0.19
C LEU A 219 9.31 -0.97 1.57
N ALA A 220 8.50 0.09 1.65
CA ALA A 220 7.96 0.58 2.91
C ALA A 220 6.61 1.29 2.72
N LEU A 221 5.86 1.40 3.83
CA LEU A 221 4.56 2.08 3.91
C LEU A 221 4.74 3.34 4.75
N GLN A 222 4.21 4.48 4.29
CA GLN A 222 4.41 5.77 4.95
C GLN A 222 3.31 6.09 5.95
N ILE A 223 3.68 6.70 7.10
CA ILE A 223 2.87 7.65 7.86
C ILE A 223 3.47 9.03 7.67
N HIS A 224 2.69 9.94 7.10
CA HIS A 224 3.10 11.33 6.93
C HIS A 224 2.99 12.11 8.25
N ALA A 225 3.99 12.96 8.51
CA ALA A 225 3.96 13.87 9.64
C ALA A 225 2.84 14.92 9.51
N GLY A 226 2.35 15.42 10.62
CA GLY A 226 1.38 16.51 10.63
C GLY A 226 0.12 16.21 11.41
N GLN A 227 -1.04 16.33 10.78
CA GLN A 227 -2.33 16.16 11.43
C GLN A 227 -2.62 14.69 11.79
N PRO A 228 -3.44 14.43 12.83
CA PRO A 228 -3.93 13.09 13.12
C PRO A 228 -4.57 12.42 11.89
N MET A 229 -4.17 11.19 11.63
CA MET A 229 -4.64 10.41 10.49
C MET A 229 -4.64 8.92 10.77
N THR A 230 -5.37 8.17 9.94
CA THR A 230 -5.30 6.71 9.87
C THR A 230 -5.01 6.31 8.42
N VAL A 231 -4.11 5.35 8.24
CA VAL A 231 -3.90 4.66 6.98
C VAL A 231 -3.92 3.16 7.21
N GLU A 232 -4.58 2.43 6.31
CA GLU A 232 -4.71 0.98 6.41
C GLU A 232 -4.27 0.33 5.10
N PHE A 233 -3.61 -0.83 5.21
CA PHE A 233 -3.12 -1.59 4.06
C PHE A 233 -3.44 -3.07 4.21
N LYS A 234 -3.87 -3.70 3.11
CA LYS A 234 -4.09 -5.15 3.04
C LYS A 234 -3.82 -5.68 1.63
N ASN A 235 -3.88 -7.00 1.48
CA ASN A 235 -3.67 -7.66 0.18
C ASN A 235 -2.34 -7.25 -0.48
N ILE A 236 -1.31 -6.98 0.33
CA ILE A 236 0.01 -6.56 -0.16
C ILE A 236 0.70 -7.78 -0.75
N ARG A 237 0.92 -7.77 -2.06
CA ARG A 237 1.52 -8.87 -2.78
C ARG A 237 2.45 -8.36 -3.88
N ILE A 238 3.52 -9.08 -4.12
CA ILE A 238 4.56 -8.74 -5.09
C ILE A 238 4.86 -9.89 -6.02
N LYS A 239 5.13 -9.59 -7.29
CA LYS A 239 5.62 -10.52 -8.30
C LYS A 239 6.92 -9.98 -8.88
N PRO A 240 8.05 -10.69 -8.79
CA PRO A 240 9.27 -10.39 -9.56
C PRO A 240 9.01 -10.45 -11.07
N LEU A 241 9.67 -9.56 -11.84
CA LEU A 241 9.51 -9.45 -13.30
C LEU A 241 10.78 -9.82 -14.05
#